data_06b64a2ac20306c92f1c5fe7e5294c39
#
_entry.id   06b64a2ac20306c92f1c5fe7e5294c39
#
_cell.length_a   1.000
_cell.length_b   1.000
_cell.length_c   1.000
_cell.angle_alpha   90.00
_cell.angle_beta   90.00
_cell.angle_gamma   90.00
#
_symmetry.space_group_name_H-M   'P 1'
#
loop_
_entity.id
_entity.type
_entity.pdbx_description
1 polymer ?
#
loop_
_entity_poly.entity_id
_entity_poly.type
_entity_poly.pdbx_seq_one_letter_code
_entity_poly.pdbx_strand_id
1 'polypeptide(L)'
;VAIETTDFDLFKNALRTLRDNIVDGQREHTQKEHLRNFLSETFYKPYYMAPEEDIDLAIRLDKTIKSNIGLLIEVKSTTNKGEMISNDNLNRKALQELLLYYLKERVNKKNNDIKYLIATNIHEFFIFDAHEFERKFYQNKQLRREFQDFVDGRKTSNKTDFFYTEIATTYIEEVKDSLEYTYFNLQDYQHLLDRTDSSASRKLIELYKIFSDTHLLKLSFQNDSNSLNRGFYTELLHIIGIEERKENNKTVIVRKAVERRDEASL
;
A
#
# COMPACT_ATOMS: atom_id res chain seq x y z
N VAL A 1 10.91 -6.15 15.23
CA VAL A 1 12.22 -5.76 14.67
C VAL A 1 12.69 -4.54 15.44
N ALA A 2 13.90 -4.59 16.02
CA ALA A 2 14.52 -3.39 16.52
C ALA A 2 14.82 -2.49 15.31
N ILE A 3 14.21 -1.31 15.27
CA ILE A 3 14.50 -0.31 14.24
C ILE A 3 15.93 0.20 14.55
N GLU A 4 16.81 0.22 13.56
CA GLU A 4 18.12 0.81 13.73
C GLU A 4 18.00 2.30 14.02
N THR A 5 18.76 2.79 14.99
CA THR A 5 18.68 4.21 15.43
C THR A 5 18.94 5.15 14.26
N THR A 6 19.89 4.79 13.38
CA THR A 6 20.24 5.55 12.17
C THR A 6 19.08 5.69 11.20
N ASP A 7 18.33 4.62 10.94
CA ASP A 7 17.19 4.64 10.02
C ASP A 7 16.02 5.45 10.59
N PHE A 8 15.81 5.34 11.90
CA PHE A 8 14.78 6.12 12.56
C PHE A 8 15.10 7.62 12.60
N ASP A 9 16.36 7.99 12.80
CA ASP A 9 16.79 9.39 12.75
C ASP A 9 16.72 9.95 11.33
N LEU A 10 17.07 9.16 10.32
CA LEU A 10 16.87 9.52 8.91
C LEU A 10 15.40 9.79 8.62
N PHE A 11 14.51 8.90 9.04
CA PHE A 11 13.06 9.07 8.88
C PHE A 11 12.55 10.37 9.55
N LYS A 12 12.93 10.63 10.80
CA LYS A 12 12.53 11.86 11.51
C LYS A 12 12.99 13.11 10.78
N ASN A 13 14.23 13.10 10.26
CA ASN A 13 14.79 14.24 9.54
C ASN A 13 14.08 14.45 8.19
N ALA A 14 13.84 13.39 7.44
CA ALA A 14 13.08 13.46 6.20
C ALA A 14 11.63 13.93 6.43
N LEU A 15 11.01 13.51 7.54
CA LEU A 15 9.66 13.94 7.91
C LEU A 15 9.62 15.43 8.31
N ARG A 16 10.66 15.94 8.99
CA ARG A 16 10.81 17.38 9.24
C ARG A 16 10.94 18.17 7.93
N THR A 17 11.78 17.68 7.02
CA THR A 17 11.96 18.29 5.70
C THR A 17 10.63 18.33 4.92
N LEU A 18 9.87 17.23 4.94
CA LEU A 18 8.54 17.19 4.32
C LEU A 18 7.62 18.26 4.95
N ARG A 19 7.50 18.28 6.27
CA ARG A 19 6.71 19.28 7.02
C ARG A 19 7.07 20.71 6.62
N ASP A 20 8.35 21.02 6.63
CA ASP A 20 8.84 22.40 6.44
C ASP A 20 8.69 22.84 4.98
N ASN A 21 8.64 21.93 4.03
CA ASN A 21 8.50 22.20 2.60
C ASN A 21 7.04 22.26 2.13
N ILE A 22 6.08 21.74 2.90
CA ILE A 22 4.66 21.80 2.53
C ILE A 22 4.07 23.13 3.00
N VAL A 23 3.69 23.94 2.02
CA VAL A 23 3.04 25.25 2.25
C VAL A 23 1.71 25.26 1.51
N ASP A 24 0.65 25.70 2.19
CA ASP A 24 -0.67 25.86 1.59
C ASP A 24 -0.63 26.80 0.40
N GLY A 25 -1.34 26.44 -0.66
CA GLY A 25 -1.34 27.20 -1.92
C GLY A 25 -0.22 26.86 -2.90
N GLN A 26 0.73 26.00 -2.53
CA GLN A 26 1.67 25.45 -3.51
C GLN A 26 0.92 24.64 -4.59
N ARG A 27 1.52 24.59 -5.78
CA ARG A 27 1.01 23.75 -6.86
C ARG A 27 1.05 22.27 -6.44
N GLU A 28 0.03 21.53 -6.79
CA GLU A 28 -0.08 20.09 -6.49
C GLU A 28 1.16 19.30 -6.92
N HIS A 29 1.69 19.57 -8.11
CA HIS A 29 2.93 18.94 -8.60
C HIS A 29 4.12 19.15 -7.63
N THR A 30 4.28 20.34 -7.07
CA THR A 30 5.36 20.62 -6.11
C THR A 30 5.17 19.81 -4.83
N GLN A 31 3.94 19.71 -4.35
CA GLN A 31 3.62 18.90 -3.17
C GLN A 31 3.85 17.42 -3.41
N LYS A 32 3.52 16.90 -4.60
CA LYS A 32 3.83 15.52 -5.03
C LYS A 32 5.33 15.24 -5.00
N GLU A 33 6.15 16.17 -5.49
CA GLU A 33 7.61 16.01 -5.46
C GLU A 33 8.17 15.98 -4.03
N HIS A 34 7.63 16.76 -3.10
CA HIS A 34 8.05 16.71 -1.70
C HIS A 34 7.73 15.35 -1.07
N LEU A 35 6.54 14.78 -1.34
CA LEU A 35 6.18 13.44 -0.89
C LEU A 35 7.08 12.38 -1.52
N ARG A 36 7.34 12.47 -2.83
CA ARG A 36 8.23 11.55 -3.54
C ARG A 36 9.63 11.56 -2.94
N ASN A 37 10.18 12.75 -2.67
CA ASN A 37 11.51 12.88 -2.06
C ASN A 37 11.54 12.25 -0.66
N PHE A 38 10.55 12.53 0.19
CA PHE A 38 10.43 11.90 1.51
C PHE A 38 10.45 10.38 1.42
N LEU A 39 9.65 9.77 0.55
CA LEU A 39 9.60 8.33 0.36
C LEU A 39 10.92 7.78 -0.17
N SER A 40 11.52 8.46 -1.16
CA SER A 40 12.80 8.06 -1.76
C SER A 40 13.97 8.14 -0.79
N GLU A 41 14.01 9.15 0.05
CA GLU A 41 15.08 9.33 1.03
C GLU A 41 14.99 8.36 2.21
N THR A 42 13.81 7.81 2.48
CA THR A 42 13.57 6.91 3.61
C THR A 42 13.59 5.43 3.20
N PHE A 43 12.48 4.90 2.67
CA PHE A 43 12.29 3.47 2.50
C PHE A 43 12.42 3.00 1.04
N TYR A 44 12.14 3.88 0.06
CA TYR A 44 11.91 3.45 -1.32
C TYR A 44 13.06 3.70 -2.28
N LYS A 45 14.22 4.10 -1.78
CA LYS A 45 15.45 4.23 -2.59
C LYS A 45 15.83 2.95 -3.36
N PRO A 46 15.56 1.74 -2.85
CA PRO A 46 15.84 0.50 -3.57
C PRO A 46 14.86 0.19 -4.71
N TYR A 47 13.77 0.94 -4.84
CA TYR A 47 12.66 0.64 -5.75
C TYR A 47 12.55 1.65 -6.88
N TYR A 48 11.97 1.23 -8.00
CA TYR A 48 11.60 2.18 -9.04
C TYR A 48 10.32 2.92 -8.64
N MET A 49 10.41 4.24 -8.61
CA MET A 49 9.33 5.12 -8.20
C MET A 49 9.17 6.24 -9.21
N ALA A 50 8.03 6.35 -9.87
CA ALA A 50 7.74 7.39 -10.85
C ALA A 50 6.23 7.58 -11.01
N PRO A 51 5.79 8.75 -11.54
CA PRO A 51 4.48 8.87 -12.15
C PRO A 51 4.34 7.88 -13.30
N GLU A 52 3.18 7.28 -13.48
CA GLU A 52 2.95 6.32 -14.56
C GLU A 52 1.57 6.49 -15.17
N GLU A 53 1.51 6.81 -16.46
CA GLU A 53 0.29 7.20 -17.16
C GLU A 53 -0.41 8.37 -16.43
N ASP A 54 -1.61 8.09 -15.87
CA ASP A 54 -2.39 9.06 -15.10
C ASP A 54 -2.15 8.94 -13.58
N ILE A 55 -1.31 7.97 -13.12
CA ILE A 55 -1.04 7.72 -11.69
C ILE A 55 -0.02 8.75 -11.20
N ASP A 56 -0.34 9.42 -10.10
CA ASP A 56 0.55 10.43 -9.53
C ASP A 56 1.88 9.87 -9.06
N LEU A 57 1.85 8.70 -8.41
CA LEU A 57 3.05 8.01 -7.97
C LEU A 57 2.81 6.51 -7.88
N ALA A 58 3.59 5.74 -8.62
CA ALA A 58 3.63 4.28 -8.56
C ALA A 58 4.99 3.81 -8.01
N ILE A 59 4.96 2.88 -7.07
CA ILE A 59 6.17 2.24 -6.54
C ILE A 59 6.15 0.77 -6.97
N ARG A 60 7.21 0.36 -7.65
CA ARG A 60 7.36 -0.99 -8.17
C ARG A 60 8.07 -1.88 -7.16
N LEU A 61 7.93 -3.18 -7.32
CA LEU A 61 8.51 -4.17 -6.41
C LEU A 61 10.04 -4.36 -6.58
N ASP A 62 10.66 -3.71 -7.56
CA ASP A 62 12.09 -3.77 -7.84
C ASP A 62 12.56 -2.43 -8.46
N LYS A 63 13.87 -2.28 -8.64
CA LYS A 63 14.54 -1.12 -9.26
C LYS A 63 14.22 -0.93 -10.74
N THR A 64 13.56 -1.89 -11.38
CA THR A 64 13.33 -1.87 -12.82
C THR A 64 11.93 -1.41 -13.20
N ILE A 65 11.82 -0.64 -14.28
CA ILE A 65 10.53 -0.23 -14.85
C ILE A 65 9.68 -1.42 -15.32
N LYS A 66 10.27 -2.61 -15.46
CA LYS A 66 9.57 -3.82 -15.90
C LYS A 66 8.94 -4.61 -14.77
N SER A 67 9.29 -4.32 -13.52
CA SER A 67 8.68 -5.01 -12.37
C SER A 67 7.24 -4.54 -12.16
N ASN A 68 6.44 -5.37 -11.51
CA ASN A 68 5.06 -5.03 -11.21
C ASN A 68 4.96 -3.88 -10.20
N ILE A 69 3.91 -3.08 -10.30
CA ILE A 69 3.58 -2.05 -9.31
C ILE A 69 3.06 -2.75 -8.06
N GLY A 70 3.64 -2.40 -6.90
CA GLY A 70 3.21 -2.88 -5.59
C GLY A 70 2.38 -1.86 -4.81
N LEU A 71 2.57 -0.57 -5.07
CA LEU A 71 1.89 0.52 -4.36
C LEU A 71 1.47 1.61 -5.34
N LEU A 72 0.20 2.01 -5.24
CA LEU A 72 -0.39 3.12 -5.98
C LEU A 72 -0.67 4.28 -5.02
N ILE A 73 -0.27 5.49 -5.38
CA ILE A 73 -0.51 6.69 -4.56
C ILE A 73 -1.14 7.77 -5.43
N GLU A 74 -2.29 8.23 -5.01
CA GLU A 74 -2.97 9.40 -5.56
C GLU A 74 -2.80 10.56 -4.58
N VAL A 75 -2.35 11.72 -5.11
CA VAL A 75 -2.03 12.90 -4.29
C VAL A 75 -2.88 14.07 -4.74
N LYS A 76 -3.61 14.65 -3.82
CA LYS A 76 -4.33 15.91 -4.02
C LYS A 76 -3.62 17.06 -3.30
N SER A 77 -3.78 18.27 -3.80
CA SER A 77 -3.27 19.46 -3.10
C SER A 77 -3.88 19.58 -1.70
N THR A 78 -3.10 20.06 -0.72
CA THR A 78 -3.55 20.32 0.66
C THR A 78 -4.80 21.19 0.74
N THR A 79 -5.01 22.04 -0.26
CA THR A 79 -6.17 22.94 -0.34
C THR A 79 -7.34 22.39 -1.17
N ASN A 80 -7.14 21.29 -1.90
CA ASN A 80 -8.18 20.69 -2.76
C ASN A 80 -9.08 19.74 -1.99
N LYS A 81 -9.88 20.28 -1.08
CA LYS A 81 -10.85 19.51 -0.28
C LYS A 81 -12.01 18.92 -1.10
N GLY A 82 -12.25 19.46 -2.30
CA GLY A 82 -13.34 19.00 -3.16
C GLY A 82 -13.07 17.66 -3.81
N GLU A 83 -11.82 17.35 -4.13
CA GLU A 83 -11.40 16.11 -4.78
C GLU A 83 -10.80 15.09 -3.82
N MET A 84 -10.28 15.54 -2.66
CA MET A 84 -9.75 14.65 -1.63
C MET A 84 -10.88 13.97 -0.84
N ILE A 85 -10.71 12.69 -0.56
CA ILE A 85 -11.61 11.92 0.32
C ILE A 85 -11.51 12.40 1.76
N SER A 86 -12.59 12.18 2.53
CA SER A 86 -12.64 12.40 3.96
C SER A 86 -13.33 11.22 4.66
N ASN A 87 -13.21 11.13 5.99
CA ASN A 87 -13.92 10.10 6.76
C ASN A 87 -15.44 10.14 6.58
N ASP A 88 -15.99 11.33 6.29
CA ASP A 88 -17.43 11.51 6.05
C ASP A 88 -17.82 11.26 4.58
N ASN A 89 -16.86 11.29 3.67
CA ASN A 89 -17.14 11.10 2.24
C ASN A 89 -15.95 10.50 1.50
N LEU A 90 -16.01 9.20 1.26
CA LEU A 90 -15.03 8.47 0.45
C LEU A 90 -15.30 8.62 -1.06
N ASN A 91 -16.52 8.96 -1.48
CA ASN A 91 -16.87 9.04 -2.90
C ASN A 91 -16.44 10.40 -3.49
N ARG A 92 -15.15 10.57 -3.63
CA ARG A 92 -14.49 11.73 -4.22
C ARG A 92 -13.50 11.29 -5.29
N LYS A 93 -13.07 12.23 -6.10
CA LYS A 93 -12.21 12.00 -7.26
C LYS A 93 -10.95 11.21 -6.92
N ALA A 94 -10.29 11.47 -5.80
CA ALA A 94 -9.09 10.72 -5.41
C ALA A 94 -9.33 9.20 -5.31
N LEU A 95 -10.47 8.75 -4.77
CA LEU A 95 -10.79 7.31 -4.72
C LEU A 95 -11.25 6.77 -6.07
N GLN A 96 -11.94 7.59 -6.87
CA GLN A 96 -12.38 7.24 -8.22
C GLN A 96 -11.17 7.03 -9.15
N GLU A 97 -10.13 7.85 -9.04
CA GLU A 97 -8.87 7.72 -9.75
C GLU A 97 -8.12 6.46 -9.31
N LEU A 98 -7.96 6.23 -8.00
CA LEU A 98 -7.36 4.99 -7.50
C LEU A 98 -8.09 3.75 -7.99
N LEU A 99 -9.43 3.78 -8.06
CA LEU A 99 -10.21 2.65 -8.58
C LEU A 99 -9.93 2.42 -10.07
N LEU A 100 -9.86 3.49 -10.88
CA LEU A 100 -9.52 3.38 -12.30
C LEU A 100 -8.13 2.75 -12.49
N TYR A 101 -7.13 3.23 -11.75
CA TYR A 101 -5.76 2.75 -11.85
C TYR A 101 -5.64 1.30 -11.38
N TYR A 102 -6.30 0.96 -10.29
CA TYR A 102 -6.36 -0.42 -9.81
C TYR A 102 -6.95 -1.36 -10.87
N LEU A 103 -8.08 -0.99 -11.49
CA LEU A 103 -8.71 -1.81 -12.53
C LEU A 103 -7.84 -1.89 -13.80
N LYS A 104 -7.17 -0.81 -14.21
CA LYS A 104 -6.19 -0.84 -15.31
C LYS A 104 -5.07 -1.86 -15.03
N GLU A 105 -4.49 -1.82 -13.83
CA GLU A 105 -3.44 -2.76 -13.44
C GLU A 105 -3.96 -4.20 -13.36
N ARG A 106 -5.09 -4.43 -12.69
CA ARG A 106 -5.64 -5.77 -12.44
C ARG A 106 -6.22 -6.43 -13.70
N VAL A 107 -6.97 -5.68 -14.52
CA VAL A 107 -7.69 -6.23 -15.68
C VAL A 107 -6.79 -6.22 -16.91
N ASN A 108 -6.21 -5.07 -17.25
CA ASN A 108 -5.47 -4.92 -18.50
C ASN A 108 -4.05 -5.48 -18.41
N LYS A 109 -3.30 -5.10 -17.35
CA LYS A 109 -1.91 -5.54 -17.16
C LYS A 109 -1.79 -6.86 -16.40
N LYS A 110 -2.89 -7.41 -15.84
CA LYS A 110 -2.94 -8.64 -15.04
C LYS A 110 -2.00 -8.63 -13.83
N ASN A 111 -1.75 -7.44 -13.30
CA ASN A 111 -0.91 -7.24 -12.13
C ASN A 111 -1.65 -7.67 -10.87
N ASN A 112 -1.19 -8.76 -10.25
CA ASN A 112 -1.74 -9.32 -9.00
C ASN A 112 -0.91 -8.90 -7.77
N ASP A 113 0.09 -8.06 -7.94
CA ASP A 113 1.10 -7.77 -6.91
C ASP A 113 0.86 -6.46 -6.19
N ILE A 114 -0.19 -5.70 -6.52
CA ILE A 114 -0.56 -4.51 -5.77
C ILE A 114 -0.85 -4.92 -4.32
N LYS A 115 -0.22 -4.22 -3.37
CA LYS A 115 -0.33 -4.49 -1.93
C LYS A 115 -1.24 -3.47 -1.24
N TYR A 116 -1.02 -2.19 -1.54
CA TYR A 116 -1.79 -1.09 -0.97
C TYR A 116 -2.07 0.00 -2.02
N LEU A 117 -3.11 0.76 -1.74
CA LEU A 117 -3.47 1.97 -2.47
C LEU A 117 -3.58 3.11 -1.45
N ILE A 118 -3.06 4.29 -1.78
CA ILE A 118 -3.05 5.45 -0.88
C ILE A 118 -3.67 6.64 -1.58
N ALA A 119 -4.66 7.26 -0.94
CA ALA A 119 -5.08 8.61 -1.25
C ALA A 119 -4.55 9.56 -0.18
N THR A 120 -3.94 10.67 -0.59
CA THR A 120 -3.36 11.62 0.36
C THR A 120 -3.41 13.06 -0.17
N ASN A 121 -3.52 14.02 0.75
CA ASN A 121 -3.22 15.43 0.52
C ASN A 121 -1.96 15.85 1.29
N ILE A 122 -1.08 14.88 1.62
CA ILE A 122 0.14 15.01 2.42
C ILE A 122 -0.11 15.22 3.91
N HIS A 123 -1.20 15.87 4.30
CA HIS A 123 -1.61 15.96 5.69
C HIS A 123 -2.39 14.71 6.12
N GLU A 124 -3.34 14.30 5.31
CA GLU A 124 -4.22 13.18 5.57
C GLU A 124 -3.85 12.00 4.67
N PHE A 125 -3.78 10.83 5.25
CA PHE A 125 -3.48 9.59 4.54
C PHE A 125 -4.61 8.59 4.74
N PHE A 126 -5.11 8.07 3.64
CA PHE A 126 -6.07 6.97 3.58
C PHE A 126 -5.40 5.81 2.86
N ILE A 127 -5.12 4.75 3.59
CA ILE A 127 -4.39 3.58 3.10
C ILE A 127 -5.35 2.39 3.01
N PHE A 128 -5.57 1.89 1.81
CA PHE A 128 -6.43 0.76 1.52
C PHE A 128 -5.59 -0.48 1.23
N ASP A 129 -5.92 -1.60 1.87
CA ASP A 129 -5.35 -2.89 1.48
C ASP A 129 -5.89 -3.29 0.09
N ALA A 130 -5.02 -3.75 -0.80
CA ALA A 130 -5.45 -4.19 -2.13
C ALA A 130 -6.45 -5.36 -2.08
N HIS A 131 -6.48 -6.15 -0.99
CA HIS A 131 -7.52 -7.17 -0.77
C HIS A 131 -8.92 -6.57 -0.61
N GLU A 132 -9.04 -5.37 -0.02
CA GLU A 132 -10.32 -4.66 0.03
C GLU A 132 -10.79 -4.29 -1.38
N PHE A 133 -9.90 -3.73 -2.21
CA PHE A 133 -10.21 -3.42 -3.60
C PHE A 133 -10.52 -4.68 -4.41
N GLU A 134 -9.80 -5.78 -4.19
CA GLU A 134 -10.09 -7.08 -4.80
C GLU A 134 -11.52 -7.53 -4.46
N ARG A 135 -11.85 -7.56 -3.16
CA ARG A 135 -13.12 -8.05 -2.63
C ARG A 135 -14.30 -7.15 -3.04
N LYS A 136 -14.15 -5.82 -2.90
CA LYS A 136 -15.23 -4.86 -3.09
C LYS A 136 -15.46 -4.48 -4.55
N PHE A 137 -14.39 -4.40 -5.33
CA PHE A 137 -14.44 -3.88 -6.70
C PHE A 137 -14.12 -4.94 -7.75
N TYR A 138 -12.96 -5.60 -7.69
CA TYR A 138 -12.56 -6.51 -8.76
C TYR A 138 -13.43 -7.77 -8.82
N GLN A 139 -13.90 -8.30 -7.70
CA GLN A 139 -14.82 -9.46 -7.69
C GLN A 139 -16.22 -9.10 -8.21
N ASN A 140 -16.58 -7.82 -8.29
CA ASN A 140 -17.84 -7.38 -8.88
C ASN A 140 -17.78 -7.55 -10.42
N LYS A 141 -18.51 -8.56 -10.91
CA LYS A 141 -18.54 -8.93 -12.33
C LYS A 141 -19.12 -7.81 -13.21
N GLN A 142 -20.10 -7.06 -12.69
CA GLN A 142 -20.72 -5.97 -13.43
C GLN A 142 -19.75 -4.79 -13.58
N LEU A 143 -19.07 -4.38 -12.50
CA LEU A 143 -18.04 -3.34 -12.57
C LEU A 143 -16.94 -3.70 -13.59
N ARG A 144 -16.44 -4.93 -13.55
CA ARG A 144 -15.41 -5.38 -14.52
C ARG A 144 -15.91 -5.33 -15.96
N ARG A 145 -17.15 -5.70 -16.21
CA ARG A 145 -17.76 -5.60 -17.53
C ARG A 145 -17.88 -4.14 -17.97
N GLU A 146 -18.37 -3.26 -17.11
CA GLU A 146 -18.50 -1.84 -17.41
C GLU A 146 -17.15 -1.15 -17.63
N PHE A 147 -16.14 -1.51 -16.83
CA PHE A 147 -14.77 -1.07 -17.05
C PHE A 147 -14.22 -1.55 -18.40
N GLN A 148 -14.46 -2.82 -18.78
CA GLN A 148 -14.02 -3.33 -20.08
C GLN A 148 -14.75 -2.62 -21.22
N ASP A 149 -16.05 -2.39 -21.10
CA ASP A 149 -16.83 -1.63 -22.09
C ASP A 149 -16.34 -0.18 -22.22
N PHE A 150 -15.90 0.42 -21.13
CA PHE A 150 -15.26 1.75 -21.12
C PHE A 150 -13.92 1.73 -21.86
N VAL A 151 -13.04 0.80 -21.52
CA VAL A 151 -11.71 0.68 -22.15
C VAL A 151 -11.81 0.37 -23.65
N ASP A 152 -12.75 -0.47 -24.06
CA ASP A 152 -12.99 -0.85 -25.45
C ASP A 152 -13.77 0.21 -26.27
N GLY A 153 -14.10 1.35 -25.63
CA GLY A 153 -14.82 2.43 -26.31
C GLY A 153 -16.29 2.10 -26.63
N ARG A 154 -16.88 1.13 -25.95
CA ARG A 154 -18.29 0.75 -26.11
C ARG A 154 -19.27 1.61 -25.26
N LYS A 155 -18.74 2.49 -24.42
CA LYS A 155 -19.51 3.49 -23.69
C LYS A 155 -19.66 4.79 -24.50
N THR A 156 -20.53 5.68 -24.06
CA THR A 156 -20.78 6.97 -24.70
C THR A 156 -19.59 7.92 -24.69
N SER A 157 -18.62 7.67 -23.82
CA SER A 157 -17.35 8.41 -23.74
C SER A 157 -16.23 7.50 -23.26
N ASN A 158 -15.01 7.74 -23.73
CA ASN A 158 -13.77 7.11 -23.27
C ASN A 158 -12.89 8.06 -22.44
N LYS A 159 -13.42 9.24 -22.07
CA LYS A 159 -12.71 10.17 -21.18
C LYS A 159 -12.73 9.67 -19.74
N THR A 160 -11.66 9.90 -19.02
CA THR A 160 -11.53 9.47 -17.61
C THR A 160 -12.63 10.07 -16.71
N ASP A 161 -13.05 11.31 -16.97
CA ASP A 161 -14.16 11.94 -16.24
C ASP A 161 -15.46 11.12 -16.33
N PHE A 162 -15.74 10.50 -17.49
CA PHE A 162 -16.90 9.63 -17.64
C PHE A 162 -16.80 8.40 -16.72
N PHE A 163 -15.60 7.79 -16.63
CA PHE A 163 -15.41 6.69 -15.71
C PHE A 163 -15.64 7.12 -14.26
N TYR A 164 -15.15 8.29 -13.87
CA TYR A 164 -15.30 8.80 -12.50
C TYR A 164 -16.76 9.05 -12.15
N THR A 165 -17.49 9.78 -13.01
CA THR A 165 -18.86 10.23 -12.70
C THR A 165 -19.91 9.15 -12.90
N GLU A 166 -19.79 8.32 -13.95
CA GLU A 166 -20.83 7.38 -14.34
C GLU A 166 -20.61 5.96 -13.83
N ILE A 167 -19.33 5.56 -13.66
CA ILE A 167 -18.99 4.20 -13.25
C ILE A 167 -18.52 4.20 -11.80
N ALA A 168 -17.36 4.80 -11.51
CA ALA A 168 -16.72 4.69 -10.20
C ALA A 168 -17.62 5.20 -9.06
N THR A 169 -18.29 6.34 -9.27
CA THR A 169 -19.20 6.92 -8.27
C THR A 169 -20.25 5.91 -7.83
N THR A 170 -20.89 5.19 -8.75
CA THR A 170 -21.92 4.21 -8.43
C THR A 170 -21.41 3.09 -7.54
N TYR A 171 -20.29 2.47 -7.92
CA TYR A 171 -19.75 1.32 -7.17
C TYR A 171 -19.07 1.72 -5.86
N ILE A 172 -18.48 2.91 -5.77
CA ILE A 172 -17.96 3.42 -4.50
C ILE A 172 -19.11 3.70 -3.54
N GLU A 173 -20.21 4.30 -4.03
CA GLU A 173 -21.38 4.58 -3.19
C GLU A 173 -21.99 3.31 -2.57
N GLU A 174 -22.01 2.21 -3.32
CA GLU A 174 -22.51 0.91 -2.82
C GLU A 174 -21.67 0.32 -1.68
N VAL A 175 -20.36 0.60 -1.64
CA VAL A 175 -19.45 -0.05 -0.69
C VAL A 175 -18.83 0.90 0.34
N LYS A 176 -18.96 2.21 0.22
CA LYS A 176 -18.27 3.22 1.03
C LYS A 176 -18.37 2.99 2.54
N ASP A 177 -19.55 2.56 3.03
CA ASP A 177 -19.80 2.35 4.46
C ASP A 177 -19.16 1.06 5.00
N SER A 178 -18.68 0.19 4.12
CA SER A 178 -18.06 -1.09 4.43
C SER A 178 -16.64 -1.24 3.89
N LEU A 179 -16.09 -0.18 3.31
CA LEU A 179 -14.72 -0.16 2.79
C LEU A 179 -13.75 0.13 3.93
N GLU A 180 -12.86 -0.82 4.21
CA GLU A 180 -11.89 -0.71 5.29
C GLU A 180 -10.64 0.03 4.84
N TYR A 181 -10.12 0.91 5.70
CA TYR A 181 -8.89 1.67 5.45
C TYR A 181 -8.22 2.06 6.76
N THR A 182 -6.93 2.35 6.67
CA THR A 182 -6.17 3.00 7.74
C THR A 182 -6.13 4.50 7.48
N TYR A 183 -6.50 5.29 8.48
CA TYR A 183 -6.45 6.76 8.41
C TYR A 183 -5.53 7.33 9.46
N PHE A 184 -4.76 8.34 9.10
CA PHE A 184 -4.08 9.22 10.04
C PHE A 184 -3.87 10.62 9.44
N ASN A 185 -3.74 11.61 10.32
CA ASN A 185 -3.34 12.96 9.95
C ASN A 185 -1.90 13.19 10.38
N LEU A 186 -1.03 13.49 9.42
CA LEU A 186 0.40 13.70 9.65
C LEU A 186 0.67 14.92 10.54
N GLN A 187 -0.23 15.92 10.52
CA GLN A 187 -0.13 17.10 11.37
C GLN A 187 -0.18 16.76 12.87
N ASP A 188 -0.86 15.67 13.25
CA ASP A 188 -0.94 15.20 14.64
C ASP A 188 0.42 14.73 15.18
N TYR A 189 1.36 14.42 14.30
CA TYR A 189 2.70 13.94 14.63
C TYR A 189 3.75 15.05 14.64
N GLN A 190 3.46 16.22 14.07
CA GLN A 190 4.45 17.30 13.88
C GLN A 190 5.07 17.76 15.20
N HIS A 191 4.27 17.93 16.24
CA HIS A 191 4.72 18.34 17.57
C HIS A 191 5.59 17.29 18.28
N LEU A 192 5.58 16.04 17.81
CA LEU A 192 6.36 14.93 18.37
C LEU A 192 7.78 14.92 17.83
N LEU A 193 8.02 15.51 16.66
CA LEU A 193 9.32 15.49 15.99
C LEU A 193 10.42 16.17 16.79
N ASP A 194 10.05 17.18 17.58
CA ASP A 194 10.99 17.96 18.39
C ASP A 194 11.09 17.46 19.85
N ARG A 195 10.38 16.38 20.17
CA ARG A 195 10.39 15.74 21.49
C ARG A 195 11.33 14.53 21.51
N THR A 196 11.91 14.28 22.70
CA THR A 196 12.86 13.16 22.94
C THR A 196 12.33 12.13 23.95
N ASP A 197 11.11 12.33 24.46
CA ASP A 197 10.54 11.40 25.43
C ASP A 197 10.06 10.08 24.78
N SER A 198 9.93 9.06 25.60
CA SER A 198 9.56 7.70 25.15
C SER A 198 8.18 7.60 24.50
N SER A 199 7.22 8.46 24.92
CA SER A 199 5.88 8.46 24.33
C SER A 199 5.87 9.01 22.92
N ALA A 200 6.57 10.14 22.69
CA ALA A 200 6.75 10.70 21.36
C ALA A 200 7.48 9.71 20.44
N SER A 201 8.57 9.11 20.94
CA SER A 201 9.32 8.10 20.19
C SER A 201 8.46 6.90 19.78
N ARG A 202 7.59 6.40 20.66
CA ARG A 202 6.69 5.28 20.35
C ARG A 202 5.73 5.61 19.21
N LYS A 203 5.06 6.77 19.26
CA LYS A 203 4.14 7.20 18.19
C LYS A 203 4.85 7.41 16.85
N LEU A 204 6.05 7.97 16.85
CA LEU A 204 6.85 8.14 15.65
C LEU A 204 7.35 6.78 15.09
N ILE A 205 7.61 5.79 15.96
CA ILE A 205 7.92 4.41 15.55
C ILE A 205 6.71 3.75 14.87
N GLU A 206 5.50 3.96 15.38
CA GLU A 206 4.27 3.47 14.73
C GLU A 206 4.14 4.07 13.32
N LEU A 207 4.33 5.38 13.20
CA LEU A 207 4.31 6.06 11.90
C LEU A 207 5.42 5.56 10.95
N TYR A 208 6.63 5.37 11.46
CA TYR A 208 7.75 4.76 10.72
C TYR A 208 7.35 3.40 10.13
N LYS A 209 6.74 2.54 10.94
CA LYS A 209 6.29 1.21 10.50
C LYS A 209 5.22 1.30 9.42
N ILE A 210 4.27 2.23 9.53
CA ILE A 210 3.21 2.42 8.53
C ILE A 210 3.81 2.77 7.16
N PHE A 211 4.79 3.67 7.10
CA PHE A 211 5.43 4.07 5.86
C PHE A 211 6.46 3.08 5.32
N SER A 212 6.91 2.12 6.13
CA SER A 212 7.99 1.22 5.72
C SER A 212 7.61 0.41 4.47
N ASP A 213 8.60 0.18 3.62
CA ASP A 213 8.47 -0.69 2.44
C ASP A 213 8.02 -2.10 2.83
N THR A 214 8.45 -2.53 3.97
CA THR A 214 8.15 -3.81 4.58
C THR A 214 6.66 -3.96 4.91
N HIS A 215 6.02 -2.89 5.33
CA HIS A 215 4.58 -2.87 5.49
C HIS A 215 3.87 -2.66 4.15
N LEU A 216 4.15 -1.57 3.45
CA LEU A 216 3.39 -1.19 2.27
C LEU A 216 3.65 -2.05 1.03
N LEU A 217 4.79 -2.73 0.94
CA LEU A 217 5.03 -3.71 -0.11
C LEU A 217 4.85 -5.16 0.37
N LYS A 218 4.45 -5.36 1.63
CA LYS A 218 4.27 -6.69 2.27
C LYS A 218 5.45 -7.61 1.99
N LEU A 219 6.66 -7.07 2.15
CA LEU A 219 7.86 -7.84 1.96
C LEU A 219 7.97 -8.91 3.05
N SER A 220 8.34 -10.11 2.66
CA SER A 220 8.59 -11.19 3.63
C SER A 220 9.83 -10.88 4.45
N PHE A 221 9.68 -10.69 5.76
CA PHE A 221 10.79 -10.50 6.67
C PHE A 221 11.30 -11.81 7.22
N GLN A 222 12.60 -11.89 7.33
CA GLN A 222 13.24 -12.99 8.06
C GLN A 222 13.09 -12.87 9.59
N ASN A 223 12.68 -11.71 10.12
CA ASN A 223 12.68 -11.42 11.56
C ASN A 223 11.47 -10.59 12.07
N ASP A 224 10.35 -10.57 11.38
CA ASP A 224 9.14 -9.94 11.92
C ASP A 224 8.52 -10.86 12.98
N SER A 225 8.28 -10.30 14.18
CA SER A 225 7.61 -11.02 15.27
C SER A 225 6.19 -11.50 14.93
N ASN A 226 5.59 -10.95 13.88
CA ASN A 226 4.28 -11.34 13.36
C ASN A 226 4.37 -12.24 12.12
N SER A 227 5.55 -12.42 11.50
CA SER A 227 5.75 -13.39 10.45
C SER A 227 6.11 -14.73 11.06
N LEU A 228 5.53 -15.81 10.54
CA LEU A 228 6.06 -17.15 10.80
C LEU A 228 7.49 -17.21 10.29
N ASN A 229 8.48 -16.94 11.16
CA ASN A 229 9.86 -17.10 10.77
C ASN A 229 10.10 -18.57 10.39
N ARG A 230 11.10 -18.82 9.56
CA ARG A 230 11.36 -20.17 9.08
C ARG A 230 11.65 -21.16 10.23
N GLY A 231 12.20 -20.68 11.34
CA GLY A 231 12.41 -21.49 12.54
C GLY A 231 11.09 -21.92 13.16
N PHE A 232 10.18 -20.98 13.42
CA PHE A 232 8.86 -21.27 13.96
C PHE A 232 8.05 -22.15 12.99
N TYR A 233 8.10 -21.90 11.68
CA TYR A 233 7.47 -22.76 10.67
C TYR A 233 8.01 -24.20 10.73
N THR A 234 9.33 -24.37 10.83
CA THR A 234 9.96 -25.69 10.95
C THR A 234 9.54 -26.41 12.24
N GLU A 235 9.49 -25.69 13.37
CA GLU A 235 9.00 -26.23 14.63
C GLU A 235 7.51 -26.62 14.55
N LEU A 236 6.69 -25.79 13.92
CA LEU A 236 5.29 -26.10 13.71
C LEU A 236 5.11 -27.38 12.87
N LEU A 237 5.86 -27.51 11.76
CA LEU A 237 5.87 -28.74 10.96
C LEU A 237 6.33 -29.94 11.79
N HIS A 238 7.34 -29.75 12.65
CA HIS A 238 7.83 -30.78 13.55
C HIS A 238 6.74 -31.27 14.53
N ILE A 239 6.07 -30.32 15.21
CA ILE A 239 5.00 -30.63 16.17
C ILE A 239 3.86 -31.40 15.51
N ILE A 240 3.44 -31.04 14.31
CA ILE A 240 2.35 -31.69 13.58
C ILE A 240 2.80 -32.96 12.81
N GLY A 241 4.06 -33.35 12.99
CA GLY A 241 4.58 -34.61 12.44
C GLY A 241 4.83 -34.61 10.94
N ILE A 242 5.10 -33.46 10.34
CA ILE A 242 5.42 -33.32 8.91
C ILE A 242 6.79 -32.67 8.70
N GLU A 243 7.36 -32.84 7.52
CA GLU A 243 8.66 -32.27 7.14
C GLU A 243 8.67 -31.80 5.68
N GLU A 244 9.50 -30.80 5.39
CA GLU A 244 9.81 -30.42 4.02
C GLU A 244 10.89 -31.35 3.44
N ARG A 245 10.64 -31.89 2.25
CA ARG A 245 11.59 -32.70 1.49
C ARG A 245 11.78 -32.14 0.10
N LYS A 246 13.01 -32.12 -0.38
CA LYS A 246 13.30 -31.79 -1.78
C LYS A 246 13.20 -33.04 -2.64
N GLU A 247 12.28 -33.01 -3.61
CA GLU A 247 12.13 -34.07 -4.63
C GLU A 247 12.10 -33.38 -6.00
N ASN A 248 13.00 -33.79 -6.90
CA ASN A 248 13.11 -33.28 -8.28
C ASN A 248 13.12 -31.72 -8.36
N ASN A 249 13.95 -31.07 -7.54
CA ASN A 249 14.05 -29.61 -7.41
C ASN A 249 12.78 -28.89 -6.91
N LYS A 250 11.79 -29.60 -6.42
CA LYS A 250 10.59 -29.03 -5.77
C LYS A 250 10.63 -29.36 -4.28
N THR A 251 10.19 -28.40 -3.46
CA THR A 251 9.94 -28.66 -2.04
C THR A 251 8.55 -29.23 -1.88
N VAL A 252 8.45 -30.42 -1.32
CA VAL A 252 7.18 -31.10 -0.99
C VAL A 252 7.06 -31.25 0.52
N ILE A 253 5.85 -31.21 1.03
CA ILE A 253 5.53 -31.42 2.44
C ILE A 253 5.09 -32.86 2.59
N VAL A 254 5.79 -33.63 3.41
CA VAL A 254 5.53 -35.06 3.62
C VAL A 254 5.38 -35.36 5.12
N ARG A 255 4.67 -36.42 5.44
CA ARG A 255 4.56 -36.87 6.82
C ARG A 255 5.88 -37.51 7.26
N LYS A 256 6.37 -37.11 8.45
CA LYS A 256 7.56 -37.76 9.05
C LYS A 256 7.36 -39.24 9.22
N ALA A 257 8.37 -40.03 8.87
CA ALA A 257 8.40 -41.45 9.20
C ALA A 257 8.36 -41.62 10.73
N VAL A 258 7.70 -42.67 11.20
CA VAL A 258 7.47 -42.93 12.65
C VAL A 258 8.79 -42.95 13.42
N GLU A 259 9.84 -43.48 12.82
CA GLU A 259 11.18 -43.59 13.44
C GLU A 259 11.87 -42.20 13.60
N ARG A 260 11.38 -41.17 12.95
CA ARG A 260 11.92 -39.79 13.01
C ARG A 260 11.04 -38.83 13.81
N ARG A 261 10.02 -39.38 14.48
CA ARG A 261 9.18 -38.59 15.40
C ARG A 261 9.78 -38.75 16.80
N ASP A 262 9.73 -37.65 17.55
CA ASP A 262 10.05 -37.61 18.97
C ASP A 262 8.79 -37.32 19.79
N GLU A 263 8.93 -37.22 21.12
CA GLU A 263 7.83 -36.93 22.03
C GLU A 263 7.09 -35.61 21.77
N ALA A 264 7.72 -34.66 21.05
CA ALA A 264 7.13 -33.40 20.68
C ALA A 264 6.39 -33.42 19.32
N SER A 265 6.42 -34.58 18.60
CA SER A 265 5.87 -34.74 17.24
C SER A 265 4.58 -35.58 17.30
N LEU A 266 3.46 -35.03 16.81
CA LEU A 266 2.15 -35.70 16.72
C LEU A 266 2.11 -36.82 15.65
#